data_240f30abcf016a45afcda9c897b59718
#
_entry.id   240f30abcf016a45afcda9c897b59718
#
_cell.length_a   1.000
_cell.length_b   1.000
_cell.length_c   1.000
_cell.angle_alpha   90.00
_cell.angle_beta   90.00
_cell.angle_gamma   90.00
#
_symmetry.space_group_name_H-M   'P 1'
#
loop_
_entity.id
_entity.type
_entity.pdbx_description
1 polymer ?
#
loop_
_entity_poly.entity_id
_entity_poly.type
_entity_poly.pdbx_seq_one_letter_code
_entity_poly.pdbx_strand_id
1 'polypeptide(L)'
;MFEKIAFIVSLFTLFSIQSTFAQSTRIDQVASPASVKLNRSRGLNMLDEVKDVIKLRYYDKNYRGMNLDERFKAAAERIKTMNTNSQIFRVIAQVLLEFNDSHTRFYPPGRANRVEYGFSVQMIGGNCFVVDVKKGSDAEAKGLKAGDIIAGIGNFAPTRETLWKIIYTLYALDPQQSIKVYVLNTDRTEREIEIKAAFKSIEEREKEAKKRWKEKKENPYKCREINSDAIACKLETFSVDKKFIDKMMKEVGEHKKFILDLRGNGGGYIRIQEYLTGFFFERDVRIASFVMRNQTQELIAKTQKEKVYKGELIVLIDSDSASASEMFSRVIQIEKRGKIVGDVSAGAVMTSNFITMANERGVPGSETISLYALNLTIADVIMRDNRRLENVGVIPDYPVGPTAQALFAKTDPVLAYSAELLGIKLTVEDAGKFYFLTKKPEEADEEVSVEGDN
;
A
#
# COMPACT_ATOMS: atom_id res chain seq x y z
N MET A 1 19.93 25.43 16.37
CA MET A 1 19.86 24.65 15.12
C MET A 1 18.54 23.87 14.97
N PHE A 2 17.79 23.73 16.04
CA PHE A 2 16.46 23.05 16.04
C PHE A 2 15.27 24.00 15.78
N GLU A 3 15.45 25.29 15.79
CA GLU A 3 14.35 26.27 15.64
C GLU A 3 13.88 26.52 14.19
N LYS A 4 14.65 26.15 13.19
CA LYS A 4 14.23 26.33 11.77
C LYS A 4 13.35 25.23 11.20
N ILE A 5 13.25 24.09 11.86
CA ILE A 5 12.40 22.97 11.43
C ILE A 5 10.96 23.08 11.97
N ALA A 6 10.77 23.78 13.08
CA ALA A 6 9.46 24.00 13.70
C ALA A 6 8.50 24.90 12.89
N PHE A 7 8.99 25.62 11.88
CA PHE A 7 8.18 26.58 11.12
C PHE A 7 7.40 26.00 9.93
N ILE A 8 7.63 24.73 9.59
CA ILE A 8 6.98 24.09 8.44
C ILE A 8 5.70 23.31 8.84
N VAL A 9 5.46 23.06 10.12
CA VAL A 9 4.35 22.21 10.61
C VAL A 9 3.04 22.99 10.82
N SER A 10 3.02 24.32 10.76
CA SER A 10 1.85 25.12 11.13
C SER A 10 0.98 25.66 9.97
N LEU A 11 1.11 25.17 8.73
CA LEU A 11 0.35 25.72 7.59
C LEU A 11 -0.57 24.71 6.92
N PHE A 12 -1.36 23.99 7.70
CA PHE A 12 -2.44 23.12 7.17
C PHE A 12 -3.84 23.73 7.32
N THR A 13 -3.94 25.06 7.24
CA THR A 13 -5.24 25.71 7.09
C THR A 13 -5.19 26.67 5.92
N LEU A 14 -6.13 26.44 4.97
CA LEU A 14 -6.46 27.30 3.83
C LEU A 14 -5.51 27.24 2.61
N PHE A 15 -5.87 26.38 1.68
CA PHE A 15 -5.38 26.40 0.31
C PHE A 15 -5.98 27.59 -0.46
N SER A 16 -5.32 28.73 -0.38
CA SER A 16 -5.31 29.74 -1.43
C SER A 16 -3.86 30.14 -1.68
N ILE A 17 -3.13 29.34 -2.44
CA ILE A 17 -1.81 29.69 -2.91
C ILE A 17 -1.87 29.82 -4.43
N GLN A 18 -1.93 31.06 -4.91
CA GLN A 18 -1.36 31.42 -6.18
C GLN A 18 0.16 31.30 -6.06
N SER A 19 0.72 30.17 -6.43
CA SER A 19 2.17 30.02 -6.54
C SER A 19 2.57 30.13 -7.99
N THR A 20 3.42 31.09 -8.28
CA THR A 20 4.27 31.15 -9.47
C THR A 20 5.14 29.89 -9.47
N PHE A 21 4.69 28.87 -10.19
CA PHE A 21 5.44 27.62 -10.37
C PHE A 21 6.62 27.86 -11.31
N ALA A 22 7.82 27.52 -10.86
CA ALA A 22 8.88 27.10 -11.76
C ALA A 22 8.31 25.99 -12.66
N GLN A 23 8.50 26.09 -13.98
CA GLN A 23 7.99 25.16 -14.98
C GLN A 23 8.48 23.74 -14.68
N SER A 24 7.69 22.95 -13.93
CA SER A 24 7.85 21.50 -13.93
C SER A 24 7.37 21.03 -15.31
N THR A 25 8.20 20.31 -16.01
CA THR A 25 7.89 19.71 -17.32
C THR A 25 6.79 18.65 -17.12
N ARG A 26 5.54 19.03 -17.31
CA ARG A 26 4.39 18.13 -17.20
C ARG A 26 4.31 17.22 -18.41
N ILE A 27 3.90 15.97 -18.18
CA ILE A 27 3.72 14.96 -19.23
C ILE A 27 2.50 15.30 -20.12
N ASP A 28 1.55 16.07 -19.62
CA ASP A 28 0.38 16.52 -20.37
C ASP A 28 0.80 17.59 -21.39
N GLN A 29 0.70 17.29 -22.67
CA GLN A 29 0.82 18.29 -23.75
C GLN A 29 -0.26 19.34 -23.60
N VAL A 30 0.03 20.58 -24.00
CA VAL A 30 -0.97 21.67 -24.05
C VAL A 30 -2.07 21.25 -25.02
N ALA A 31 -3.23 20.90 -24.45
CA ALA A 31 -4.37 20.42 -25.22
C ALA A 31 -4.99 21.59 -26.03
N SER A 32 -5.49 21.30 -27.22
CA SER A 32 -6.27 22.29 -28.00
C SER A 32 -7.52 22.72 -27.23
N PRO A 33 -8.09 23.90 -27.49
CA PRO A 33 -9.32 24.36 -26.83
C PRO A 33 -10.47 23.35 -26.94
N ALA A 34 -10.61 22.66 -28.08
CA ALA A 34 -11.60 21.61 -28.28
C ALA A 34 -11.32 20.39 -27.36
N SER A 35 -10.07 19.96 -27.24
CA SER A 35 -9.68 18.88 -26.35
C SER A 35 -9.90 19.24 -24.88
N VAL A 36 -9.62 20.49 -24.47
CA VAL A 36 -9.89 20.98 -23.11
C VAL A 36 -11.37 20.92 -22.79
N LYS A 37 -12.25 21.39 -23.70
CA LYS A 37 -13.70 21.33 -23.53
C LYS A 37 -14.18 19.88 -23.38
N LEU A 38 -13.69 18.97 -24.22
CA LEU A 38 -14.01 17.54 -24.16
C LEU A 38 -13.57 16.91 -22.84
N ASN A 39 -12.33 17.17 -22.40
CA ASN A 39 -11.80 16.65 -21.15
C ASN A 39 -12.61 17.13 -19.94
N ARG A 40 -13.00 18.41 -19.90
CA ARG A 40 -13.88 18.96 -18.85
C ARG A 40 -15.24 18.26 -18.83
N SER A 41 -15.88 18.05 -20.00
CA SER A 41 -17.15 17.33 -20.08
C SER A 41 -17.03 15.90 -19.56
N ARG A 42 -15.98 15.16 -19.98
CA ARG A 42 -15.71 13.81 -19.47
C ARG A 42 -15.45 13.80 -17.97
N GLY A 43 -14.70 14.76 -17.46
CA GLY A 43 -14.43 14.90 -16.04
C GLY A 43 -15.68 15.17 -15.21
N LEU A 44 -16.59 16.01 -15.68
CA LEU A 44 -17.88 16.26 -15.04
C LEU A 44 -18.75 15.01 -15.02
N ASN A 45 -18.82 14.25 -16.12
CA ASN A 45 -19.55 12.98 -16.16
C ASN A 45 -18.97 11.96 -15.17
N MET A 46 -17.63 11.79 -15.12
CA MET A 46 -16.97 10.92 -14.14
C MET A 46 -17.31 11.33 -12.71
N LEU A 47 -17.30 12.64 -12.42
CA LEU A 47 -17.63 13.17 -11.10
C LEU A 47 -19.07 12.83 -10.68
N ASP A 48 -20.03 13.01 -11.60
CA ASP A 48 -21.45 12.73 -11.36
C ASP A 48 -21.69 11.22 -11.15
N GLU A 49 -21.12 10.36 -12.00
CA GLU A 49 -21.23 8.91 -11.85
C GLU A 49 -20.61 8.41 -10.53
N VAL A 50 -19.44 8.93 -10.14
CA VAL A 50 -18.81 8.64 -8.84
C VAL A 50 -19.72 9.06 -7.70
N LYS A 51 -20.35 10.24 -7.77
CA LYS A 51 -21.31 10.72 -6.76
C LYS A 51 -22.50 9.77 -6.60
N ASP A 52 -23.09 9.34 -7.72
CA ASP A 52 -24.25 8.45 -7.70
C ASP A 52 -23.90 7.08 -7.08
N VAL A 53 -22.75 6.53 -7.42
CA VAL A 53 -22.27 5.27 -6.81
C VAL A 53 -22.06 5.43 -5.31
N ILE A 54 -21.50 6.56 -4.86
CA ILE A 54 -21.31 6.85 -3.44
C ILE A 54 -22.67 6.95 -2.73
N LYS A 55 -23.61 7.71 -3.27
CA LYS A 55 -24.96 7.83 -2.72
C LYS A 55 -25.63 6.47 -2.51
N LEU A 56 -25.42 5.56 -3.44
CA LEU A 56 -26.05 4.25 -3.42
C LEU A 56 -25.35 3.27 -2.48
N ARG A 57 -24.01 3.25 -2.44
CA ARG A 57 -23.23 2.12 -1.91
C ARG A 57 -22.29 2.44 -0.74
N TYR A 58 -21.96 3.71 -0.49
CA TYR A 58 -21.10 4.05 0.63
C TYR A 58 -21.71 3.59 1.95
N TYR A 59 -20.91 3.00 2.85
CA TYR A 59 -21.41 2.34 4.05
C TYR A 59 -22.14 3.28 5.01
N ASP A 60 -21.63 4.51 5.20
CA ASP A 60 -22.20 5.50 6.08
C ASP A 60 -23.20 6.41 5.33
N LYS A 61 -24.47 6.38 5.71
CA LYS A 61 -25.53 7.21 5.11
C LYS A 61 -25.29 8.70 5.29
N ASN A 62 -24.54 9.09 6.32
CA ASN A 62 -24.20 10.47 6.61
C ASN A 62 -22.84 10.89 6.02
N TYR A 63 -22.21 10.01 5.21
CA TYR A 63 -20.95 10.30 4.52
C TYR A 63 -19.86 10.83 5.45
N ARG A 64 -19.76 10.29 6.68
CA ARG A 64 -18.87 10.74 7.76
C ARG A 64 -19.03 12.23 8.10
N GLY A 65 -20.24 12.73 8.01
CA GLY A 65 -20.59 14.13 8.27
C GLY A 65 -20.34 15.10 7.11
N MET A 66 -19.94 14.60 5.93
CA MET A 66 -19.70 15.44 4.75
C MET A 66 -21.03 15.86 4.10
N ASN A 67 -21.16 17.15 3.76
CA ASN A 67 -22.20 17.59 2.83
C ASN A 67 -21.81 17.20 1.39
N LEU A 68 -22.25 15.99 0.99
CA LEU A 68 -21.86 15.40 -0.30
C LEU A 68 -22.23 16.30 -1.49
N ASP A 69 -23.46 16.83 -1.49
CA ASP A 69 -23.96 17.63 -2.62
C ASP A 69 -23.18 18.93 -2.79
N GLU A 70 -22.86 19.60 -1.70
CA GLU A 70 -22.07 20.83 -1.71
C GLU A 70 -20.62 20.56 -2.19
N ARG A 71 -19.97 19.51 -1.68
CA ARG A 71 -18.58 19.17 -2.06
C ARG A 71 -18.47 18.80 -3.53
N PHE A 72 -19.38 17.98 -4.03
CA PHE A 72 -19.39 17.60 -5.44
C PHE A 72 -19.75 18.78 -6.36
N LYS A 73 -20.64 19.67 -5.94
CA LYS A 73 -20.92 20.92 -6.65
C LYS A 73 -19.67 21.81 -6.74
N ALA A 74 -18.97 22.00 -5.65
CA ALA A 74 -17.73 22.78 -5.62
C ALA A 74 -16.65 22.15 -6.52
N ALA A 75 -16.52 20.81 -6.53
CA ALA A 75 -15.63 20.11 -7.43
C ALA A 75 -15.99 20.29 -8.89
N ALA A 76 -17.28 20.24 -9.23
CA ALA A 76 -17.76 20.49 -10.60
C ALA A 76 -17.39 21.89 -11.10
N GLU A 77 -17.56 22.92 -10.27
CA GLU A 77 -17.14 24.29 -10.63
C GLU A 77 -15.63 24.39 -10.86
N ARG A 78 -14.82 23.70 -10.05
CA ARG A 78 -13.37 23.64 -10.25
C ARG A 78 -13.01 22.94 -11.56
N ILE A 79 -13.65 21.82 -11.90
CA ILE A 79 -13.38 21.09 -13.16
C ILE A 79 -13.62 21.99 -14.38
N LYS A 80 -14.62 22.86 -14.36
CA LYS A 80 -14.92 23.79 -15.47
C LYS A 80 -13.76 24.74 -15.78
N THR A 81 -12.84 24.97 -14.85
CA THR A 81 -11.66 25.84 -15.03
C THR A 81 -10.36 25.08 -15.32
N MET A 82 -10.34 23.73 -15.22
CA MET A 82 -9.13 22.93 -15.41
C MET A 82 -8.78 22.77 -16.90
N ASN A 83 -7.49 22.70 -17.20
CA ASN A 83 -6.99 22.64 -18.60
C ASN A 83 -6.40 21.27 -18.95
N THR A 84 -6.08 20.42 -17.96
CA THR A 84 -5.46 19.11 -18.18
C THR A 84 -6.22 17.99 -17.46
N ASN A 85 -6.11 16.78 -17.97
CA ASN A 85 -6.68 15.61 -17.33
C ASN A 85 -6.12 15.38 -15.92
N SER A 86 -4.83 15.60 -15.69
CA SER A 86 -4.22 15.50 -14.36
C SER A 86 -4.89 16.44 -13.35
N GLN A 87 -5.18 17.68 -13.76
CA GLN A 87 -5.89 18.63 -12.89
C GLN A 87 -7.30 18.14 -12.56
N ILE A 88 -8.04 17.64 -13.56
CA ILE A 88 -9.40 17.10 -13.41
C ILE A 88 -9.39 15.90 -12.46
N PHE A 89 -8.49 14.93 -12.69
CA PHE A 89 -8.40 13.72 -11.86
C PHE A 89 -8.01 14.03 -10.42
N ARG A 90 -7.15 15.03 -10.20
CA ARG A 90 -6.83 15.52 -8.85
C ARG A 90 -8.06 16.11 -8.15
N VAL A 91 -8.90 16.86 -8.86
CA VAL A 91 -10.14 17.42 -8.28
C VAL A 91 -11.08 16.30 -7.86
N ILE A 92 -11.32 15.30 -8.72
CA ILE A 92 -12.17 14.14 -8.39
C ILE A 92 -11.58 13.36 -7.19
N ALA A 93 -10.30 13.05 -7.23
CA ALA A 93 -9.63 12.34 -6.15
C ALA A 93 -9.68 13.10 -4.82
N GLN A 94 -9.51 14.43 -4.84
CA GLN A 94 -9.53 15.25 -3.64
C GLN A 94 -10.86 15.18 -2.89
N VAL A 95 -12.00 15.21 -3.60
CA VAL A 95 -13.31 15.05 -2.95
C VAL A 95 -13.42 13.71 -2.24
N LEU A 96 -12.86 12.65 -2.84
CA LEU A 96 -12.87 11.32 -2.22
C LEU A 96 -11.95 11.23 -1.01
N LEU A 97 -10.82 11.92 -1.03
CA LEU A 97 -9.91 11.98 0.12
C LEU A 97 -10.51 12.70 1.33
N GLU A 98 -11.53 13.54 1.13
CA GLU A 98 -12.26 14.20 2.23
C GLU A 98 -13.09 13.23 3.07
N PHE A 99 -13.43 12.02 2.57
CA PHE A 99 -14.05 10.98 3.37
C PHE A 99 -13.13 10.49 4.51
N ASN A 100 -11.85 10.75 4.40
CA ASN A 100 -10.83 10.35 5.39
C ASN A 100 -10.91 8.86 5.75
N ASP A 101 -11.13 8.02 4.73
CA ASP A 101 -11.00 6.57 4.83
C ASP A 101 -9.91 6.06 3.87
N SER A 102 -9.32 4.94 4.21
CA SER A 102 -8.16 4.39 3.49
C SER A 102 -8.51 3.74 2.16
N HIS A 103 -9.79 3.45 1.91
CA HIS A 103 -10.21 2.61 0.79
C HIS A 103 -11.01 3.35 -0.28
N THR A 104 -11.64 4.50 0.01
CA THR A 104 -12.37 5.28 -1.00
C THR A 104 -11.41 6.07 -1.87
N ARG A 105 -11.16 5.59 -3.10
CA ARG A 105 -10.17 6.14 -4.02
C ARG A 105 -10.64 6.10 -5.47
N PHE A 106 -10.33 7.17 -6.20
CA PHE A 106 -10.54 7.25 -7.64
C PHE A 106 -9.32 6.69 -8.40
N TYR A 107 -9.56 5.82 -9.36
CA TYR A 107 -8.53 5.32 -10.28
C TYR A 107 -8.80 5.90 -11.66
N PRO A 108 -8.00 6.88 -12.11
CA PRO A 108 -8.21 7.54 -13.37
C PRO A 108 -8.03 6.59 -14.57
N PRO A 109 -8.51 6.96 -15.75
CA PRO A 109 -8.24 6.24 -16.99
C PRO A 109 -6.75 5.97 -17.18
N GLY A 110 -6.44 4.79 -17.70
CA GLY A 110 -5.05 4.37 -17.94
C GLY A 110 -4.31 5.34 -18.87
N ARG A 111 -3.07 5.66 -18.54
CA ARG A 111 -2.17 6.46 -19.38
C ARG A 111 -1.37 5.54 -20.30
N ALA A 112 -1.00 6.01 -21.48
CA ALA A 112 -0.16 5.29 -22.42
C ALA A 112 1.20 4.90 -21.81
N ASN A 113 1.78 5.79 -21.01
CA ASN A 113 3.05 5.54 -20.32
C ASN A 113 2.87 5.62 -18.80
N ARG A 114 3.59 4.78 -18.07
CA ARG A 114 3.74 4.86 -16.62
C ARG A 114 5.10 5.44 -16.28
N VAL A 115 5.15 6.25 -15.24
CA VAL A 115 6.41 6.77 -14.71
C VAL A 115 6.95 5.85 -13.62
N GLU A 116 8.29 5.74 -13.57
CA GLU A 116 9.04 5.10 -12.48
C GLU A 116 10.19 6.02 -12.09
N TYR A 117 10.31 6.30 -10.80
CA TYR A 117 11.39 7.16 -10.29
C TYR A 117 12.58 6.35 -9.81
N GLY A 118 12.51 5.03 -9.90
CA GLY A 118 13.63 4.12 -9.63
C GLY A 118 14.00 3.96 -8.16
N PHE A 119 13.11 4.26 -7.23
CA PHE A 119 13.31 3.98 -5.81
C PHE A 119 11.98 3.69 -5.11
N SER A 120 12.07 3.00 -3.98
CA SER A 120 10.94 2.70 -3.10
C SER A 120 11.21 3.25 -1.72
N VAL A 121 10.14 3.72 -1.07
CA VAL A 121 10.20 4.27 0.28
C VAL A 121 9.20 3.60 1.19
N GLN A 122 9.50 3.60 2.49
CA GLN A 122 8.62 3.07 3.53
C GLN A 122 8.74 3.91 4.80
N MET A 123 7.61 4.09 5.50
CA MET A 123 7.65 4.64 6.85
C MET A 123 8.15 3.58 7.83
N ILE A 124 9.22 3.89 8.56
CA ILE A 124 9.76 3.04 9.61
C ILE A 124 9.91 3.92 10.85
N GLY A 125 9.18 3.62 11.90
CA GLY A 125 9.02 4.55 13.01
C GLY A 125 8.44 5.88 12.54
N GLY A 126 9.10 6.97 12.81
CA GLY A 126 8.71 8.33 12.40
C GLY A 126 9.34 8.82 11.09
N ASN A 127 10.18 8.03 10.42
CA ASN A 127 10.97 8.46 9.27
C ASN A 127 10.55 7.73 7.99
N CYS A 128 10.66 8.43 6.85
CA CYS A 128 10.45 7.85 5.52
C CYS A 128 11.81 7.38 4.97
N PHE A 129 12.09 6.10 5.04
CA PHE A 129 13.34 5.53 4.56
C PHE A 129 13.24 5.11 3.10
N VAL A 130 14.33 5.30 2.35
CA VAL A 130 14.56 4.58 1.10
C VAL A 130 14.83 3.12 1.44
N VAL A 131 14.00 2.21 0.95
CA VAL A 131 14.14 0.77 1.21
C VAL A 131 14.69 0.00 0.02
N ASP A 132 14.61 0.59 -1.17
CA ASP A 132 15.15 0.00 -2.41
C ASP A 132 15.46 1.09 -3.44
N VAL A 133 16.53 0.88 -4.22
CA VAL A 133 16.91 1.72 -5.36
C VAL A 133 17.21 0.81 -6.54
N LYS A 134 16.51 1.06 -7.64
CA LYS A 134 16.61 0.27 -8.86
C LYS A 134 17.94 0.51 -9.56
N LYS A 135 18.66 -0.57 -9.86
CA LYS A 135 19.90 -0.54 -10.62
C LYS A 135 19.69 0.10 -12.00
N GLY A 136 20.58 0.98 -12.41
CA GLY A 136 20.52 1.72 -13.67
C GLY A 136 19.50 2.87 -13.69
N SER A 137 18.84 3.18 -12.57
CA SER A 137 17.92 4.31 -12.48
C SER A 137 18.63 5.65 -12.29
N ASP A 138 17.91 6.76 -12.59
CA ASP A 138 18.41 8.10 -12.29
C ASP A 138 18.59 8.33 -10.78
N ALA A 139 17.75 7.69 -9.95
CA ALA A 139 17.89 7.70 -8.51
C ALA A 139 19.24 7.11 -8.05
N GLU A 140 19.64 5.97 -8.59
CA GLU A 140 20.96 5.37 -8.33
C GLU A 140 22.09 6.28 -8.82
N ALA A 141 22.00 6.79 -10.07
CA ALA A 141 22.99 7.70 -10.65
C ALA A 141 23.17 8.99 -9.84
N LYS A 142 22.10 9.45 -9.15
CA LYS A 142 22.13 10.58 -8.22
C LYS A 142 22.64 10.20 -6.81
N GLY A 143 23.02 8.94 -6.64
CA GLY A 143 23.59 8.42 -5.39
C GLY A 143 22.59 8.19 -4.26
N LEU A 144 21.28 8.05 -4.57
CA LEU A 144 20.29 7.64 -3.57
C LEU A 144 20.57 6.18 -3.15
N LYS A 145 20.45 5.88 -1.88
CA LYS A 145 20.78 4.56 -1.32
C LYS A 145 19.71 4.08 -0.34
N ALA A 146 19.57 2.78 -0.20
CA ALA A 146 18.78 2.21 0.89
C ALA A 146 19.35 2.69 2.24
N GLY A 147 18.46 3.07 3.15
CA GLY A 147 18.82 3.68 4.44
C GLY A 147 18.85 5.21 4.45
N ASP A 148 18.87 5.88 3.29
CA ASP A 148 18.66 7.33 3.24
C ASP A 148 17.24 7.69 3.71
N ILE A 149 17.07 8.84 4.33
CA ILE A 149 15.76 9.32 4.80
C ILE A 149 15.25 10.38 3.81
N ILE A 150 14.02 10.24 3.38
CA ILE A 150 13.33 11.24 2.57
C ILE A 150 12.62 12.22 3.50
N ALA A 151 13.17 13.42 3.59
CA ALA A 151 12.59 14.53 4.35
C ALA A 151 11.47 15.24 3.57
N GLY A 152 11.51 15.18 2.24
CA GLY A 152 10.50 15.79 1.38
C GLY A 152 10.48 15.25 -0.05
N ILE A 153 9.31 15.27 -0.67
CA ILE A 153 9.10 14.98 -2.10
C ILE A 153 8.32 16.15 -2.69
N GLY A 154 8.94 16.93 -3.55
CA GLY A 154 8.39 18.20 -3.99
C GLY A 154 8.15 19.12 -2.78
N ASN A 155 6.90 19.54 -2.61
CA ASN A 155 6.49 20.41 -1.49
C ASN A 155 5.88 19.64 -0.31
N PHE A 156 5.99 18.31 -0.28
CA PHE A 156 5.32 17.47 0.70
C PHE A 156 6.32 16.75 1.60
N ALA A 157 6.13 16.86 2.92
CA ALA A 157 6.84 16.05 3.91
C ALA A 157 6.08 14.71 4.06
N PRO A 158 6.74 13.56 3.84
CA PRO A 158 6.11 12.26 4.03
C PRO A 158 5.92 11.96 5.51
N THR A 159 4.71 11.57 5.87
CA THR A 159 4.33 11.04 7.19
C THR A 159 3.55 9.74 7.00
N ARG A 160 3.26 9.01 8.07
CA ARG A 160 2.39 7.82 7.97
C ARG A 160 1.03 8.11 7.33
N GLU A 161 0.47 9.28 7.57
CA GLU A 161 -0.83 9.69 7.02
C GLU A 161 -0.75 10.18 5.58
N THR A 162 0.39 10.72 5.16
CA THR A 162 0.52 11.43 3.88
C THR A 162 1.30 10.67 2.82
N LEU A 163 2.21 9.77 3.18
CA LEU A 163 3.08 9.08 2.20
C LEU A 163 2.29 8.41 1.07
N TRP A 164 1.24 7.67 1.40
CA TRP A 164 0.42 7.02 0.40
C TRP A 164 -0.30 8.00 -0.53
N LYS A 165 -0.70 9.19 -0.03
CA LYS A 165 -1.31 10.28 -0.82
C LYS A 165 -0.31 10.89 -1.78
N ILE A 166 0.94 11.07 -1.33
CA ILE A 166 2.05 11.55 -2.16
C ILE A 166 2.32 10.55 -3.28
N ILE A 167 2.49 9.27 -2.95
CA ILE A 167 2.70 8.18 -3.93
C ILE A 167 1.52 8.11 -4.92
N TYR A 168 0.29 8.13 -4.42
CA TYR A 168 -0.91 8.12 -5.26
C TYR A 168 -0.93 9.31 -6.24
N THR A 169 -0.58 10.49 -5.78
CA THR A 169 -0.50 11.68 -6.63
C THR A 169 0.56 11.52 -7.71
N LEU A 170 1.78 11.12 -7.33
CA LEU A 170 2.94 11.04 -8.25
C LEU A 170 2.80 9.94 -9.30
N TYR A 171 2.15 8.83 -8.97
CA TYR A 171 2.06 7.69 -9.90
C TYR A 171 0.71 7.59 -10.63
N ALA A 172 -0.38 8.04 -10.03
CA ALA A 172 -1.71 7.88 -10.61
C ALA A 172 -2.34 9.19 -11.09
N LEU A 173 -2.32 10.25 -10.27
CA LEU A 173 -3.07 11.47 -10.57
C LEU A 173 -2.30 12.47 -11.42
N ASP A 174 -1.05 12.76 -11.07
CA ASP A 174 -0.24 13.80 -11.70
C ASP A 174 1.23 13.39 -11.80
N PRO A 175 1.56 12.36 -12.60
CA PRO A 175 2.95 11.95 -12.82
C PRO A 175 3.76 13.07 -13.45
N GLN A 176 5.00 13.23 -12.97
CA GLN A 176 5.93 14.27 -13.40
C GLN A 176 7.12 13.63 -14.13
N GLN A 177 7.74 14.37 -15.08
CA GLN A 177 8.97 13.94 -15.77
C GLN A 177 10.18 13.90 -14.82
N SER A 178 10.17 14.73 -13.80
CA SER A 178 11.14 14.71 -12.71
C SER A 178 10.47 15.12 -11.39
N ILE A 179 11.06 14.68 -10.29
CA ILE A 179 10.66 15.08 -8.93
C ILE A 179 11.86 15.55 -8.16
N LYS A 180 11.66 16.61 -7.35
CA LYS A 180 12.65 17.03 -6.36
C LYS A 180 12.47 16.21 -5.10
N VAL A 181 13.57 15.72 -4.56
CA VAL A 181 13.59 14.91 -3.33
C VAL A 181 14.61 15.52 -2.37
N TYR A 182 14.19 15.75 -1.15
CA TYR A 182 15.03 16.24 -0.06
C TYR A 182 15.46 15.04 0.78
N VAL A 183 16.76 14.78 0.83
CA VAL A 183 17.35 13.57 1.39
C VAL A 183 18.22 13.93 2.58
N LEU A 184 18.00 13.21 3.69
CA LEU A 184 18.93 13.12 4.79
C LEU A 184 19.71 11.82 4.63
N ASN A 185 20.99 11.91 4.32
CA ASN A 185 21.86 10.76 4.11
C ASN A 185 22.09 9.97 5.42
N THR A 186 22.63 8.79 5.32
CA THR A 186 23.01 7.96 6.50
C THR A 186 24.04 8.63 7.40
N ASP A 187 24.90 9.52 6.85
CA ASP A 187 25.86 10.34 7.59
C ASP A 187 25.25 11.64 8.15
N ARG A 188 23.92 11.84 8.01
CA ARG A 188 23.14 13.03 8.42
C ARG A 188 23.44 14.31 7.64
N THR A 189 24.10 14.23 6.50
CA THR A 189 24.20 15.36 5.57
C THR A 189 22.90 15.50 4.78
N GLU A 190 22.49 16.74 4.53
CA GLU A 190 21.27 17.06 3.76
C GLU A 190 21.64 17.35 2.30
N ARG A 191 20.81 16.88 1.37
CA ARG A 191 20.94 17.21 -0.05
C ARG A 191 19.57 17.28 -0.74
N GLU A 192 19.48 18.15 -1.73
CA GLU A 192 18.37 18.19 -2.68
C GLU A 192 18.82 17.49 -3.96
N ILE A 193 18.01 16.58 -4.46
CA ILE A 193 18.24 15.90 -5.74
C ILE A 193 17.00 15.99 -6.61
N GLU A 194 17.19 16.16 -7.91
CA GLU A 194 16.14 16.07 -8.89
C GLU A 194 16.26 14.71 -9.61
N ILE A 195 15.26 13.87 -9.43
CA ILE A 195 15.21 12.51 -10.01
C ILE A 195 14.30 12.52 -11.23
N LYS A 196 14.85 12.12 -12.38
CA LYS A 196 14.12 11.96 -13.63
C LYS A 196 13.37 10.64 -13.65
N ALA A 197 12.14 10.69 -14.15
CA ALA A 197 11.31 9.50 -14.33
C ALA A 197 11.76 8.69 -15.57
N ALA A 198 11.79 7.38 -15.44
CA ALA A 198 11.75 6.46 -16.58
C ALA A 198 10.29 6.26 -17.02
N PHE A 199 10.09 6.03 -18.31
CA PHE A 199 8.77 5.81 -18.89
C PHE A 199 8.67 4.38 -19.38
N LYS A 200 7.66 3.65 -18.91
CA LYS A 200 7.35 2.30 -19.38
C LYS A 200 6.10 2.30 -20.25
N SER A 201 6.20 1.65 -21.41
CA SER A 201 5.05 1.44 -22.31
C SER A 201 3.98 0.53 -21.69
N ILE A 202 2.80 0.50 -22.29
CA ILE A 202 1.73 -0.44 -21.88
C ILE A 202 2.20 -1.88 -21.99
N GLU A 203 2.88 -2.23 -23.08
CA GLU A 203 3.37 -3.58 -23.37
C GLU A 203 4.38 -4.07 -22.32
N GLU A 204 5.40 -3.24 -22.00
CA GLU A 204 6.36 -3.55 -20.94
C GLU A 204 5.67 -3.77 -19.58
N ARG A 205 4.69 -2.90 -19.26
CA ARG A 205 3.91 -3.01 -18.03
C ARG A 205 3.08 -4.29 -17.96
N GLU A 206 2.42 -4.64 -19.06
CA GLU A 206 1.62 -5.87 -19.12
C GLU A 206 2.50 -7.10 -18.97
N LYS A 207 3.68 -7.11 -19.62
CA LYS A 207 4.66 -8.19 -19.49
C LYS A 207 5.11 -8.36 -18.03
N GLU A 208 5.51 -7.26 -17.38
CA GLU A 208 5.91 -7.28 -15.96
C GLU A 208 4.76 -7.63 -15.02
N ALA A 209 3.55 -7.11 -15.29
CA ALA A 209 2.37 -7.43 -14.50
C ALA A 209 1.99 -8.92 -14.63
N LYS A 210 2.05 -9.49 -15.84
CA LYS A 210 1.83 -10.92 -16.10
C LYS A 210 2.87 -11.78 -15.38
N LYS A 211 4.17 -11.40 -15.45
CA LYS A 211 5.26 -12.10 -14.75
C LYS A 211 5.02 -12.09 -13.23
N ARG A 212 4.80 -10.91 -12.63
CA ARG A 212 4.54 -10.77 -11.18
C ARG A 212 3.27 -11.50 -10.74
N TRP A 213 2.21 -11.45 -11.55
CA TRP A 213 0.97 -12.15 -11.25
C TRP A 213 1.18 -13.67 -11.26
N LYS A 214 1.93 -14.19 -12.25
CA LYS A 214 2.29 -15.60 -12.34
C LYS A 214 3.11 -16.04 -11.12
N GLU A 215 4.15 -15.30 -10.76
CA GLU A 215 4.99 -15.56 -9.58
C GLU A 215 4.17 -15.60 -8.29
N LYS A 216 3.34 -14.57 -8.05
CA LYS A 216 2.46 -14.52 -6.87
C LYS A 216 1.40 -15.62 -6.85
N LYS A 217 0.91 -16.04 -8.02
CA LYS A 217 -0.07 -17.11 -8.12
C LYS A 217 0.56 -18.48 -7.89
N GLU A 218 1.78 -18.71 -8.34
CA GLU A 218 2.48 -19.99 -8.21
C GLU A 218 3.17 -20.14 -6.84
N ASN A 219 3.70 -19.06 -6.30
CA ASN A 219 4.45 -19.03 -5.05
C ASN A 219 3.97 -17.90 -4.12
N PRO A 220 2.71 -17.94 -3.62
CA PRO A 220 2.16 -16.86 -2.80
C PRO A 220 2.70 -16.83 -1.37
N TYR A 221 3.41 -17.86 -0.95
CA TYR A 221 4.12 -17.92 0.30
C TYR A 221 5.50 -18.56 0.10
N LYS A 222 6.41 -18.28 1.00
CA LYS A 222 7.77 -18.85 1.02
C LYS A 222 8.12 -19.20 2.45
N CYS A 223 8.50 -20.44 2.69
CA CYS A 223 8.95 -20.91 4.00
C CYS A 223 10.44 -21.26 3.97
N ARG A 224 11.09 -21.08 5.10
CA ARG A 224 12.45 -21.50 5.33
C ARG A 224 12.63 -21.91 6.79
N GLU A 225 13.19 -23.10 7.01
CA GLU A 225 13.59 -23.55 8.35
C GLU A 225 14.71 -22.68 8.90
N ILE A 226 14.58 -22.27 10.15
CA ILE A 226 15.65 -21.62 10.91
C ILE A 226 16.50 -22.72 11.56
N ASN A 227 15.84 -23.74 12.09
CA ASN A 227 16.42 -24.99 12.59
C ASN A 227 15.31 -26.06 12.64
N SER A 228 15.63 -27.26 13.14
CA SER A 228 14.69 -28.40 13.25
C SER A 228 13.39 -28.09 14.03
N ASP A 229 13.42 -27.13 14.94
CA ASP A 229 12.26 -26.77 15.78
C ASP A 229 11.52 -25.54 15.32
N ALA A 230 12.07 -24.76 14.36
CA ALA A 230 11.56 -23.46 14.00
C ALA A 230 11.56 -23.18 12.50
N ILE A 231 10.48 -22.61 12.04
CA ILE A 231 10.27 -22.21 10.64
C ILE A 231 9.78 -20.76 10.56
N ALA A 232 10.24 -20.04 9.54
CA ALA A 232 9.73 -18.73 9.16
C ALA A 232 9.07 -18.82 7.79
N CYS A 233 7.83 -18.32 7.67
CA CYS A 233 7.13 -18.22 6.39
C CYS A 233 6.69 -16.79 6.14
N LYS A 234 6.96 -16.28 4.93
CA LYS A 234 6.38 -15.04 4.43
C LYS A 234 5.14 -15.34 3.62
N LEU A 235 4.03 -14.71 3.97
CA LEU A 235 2.82 -14.67 3.17
C LEU A 235 2.73 -13.32 2.45
N GLU A 236 2.88 -13.32 1.14
CA GLU A 236 2.97 -12.09 0.33
C GLU A 236 1.62 -11.35 0.21
N THR A 237 0.50 -12.08 0.30
CA THR A 237 -0.85 -11.53 0.17
C THR A 237 -1.89 -12.53 0.66
N PHE A 238 -3.03 -12.03 1.11
CA PHE A 238 -4.23 -12.87 1.35
C PHE A 238 -5.07 -13.10 0.08
N SER A 239 -4.68 -12.57 -1.07
CA SER A 239 -5.35 -12.82 -2.36
C SER A 239 -4.89 -14.14 -2.99
N VAL A 240 -5.07 -15.24 -2.26
CA VAL A 240 -4.62 -16.59 -2.63
C VAL A 240 -5.75 -17.62 -2.52
N ASP A 241 -5.53 -18.83 -3.03
CA ASP A 241 -6.44 -19.97 -2.81
C ASP A 241 -6.15 -20.65 -1.46
N LYS A 242 -7.19 -21.24 -0.85
CA LYS A 242 -7.08 -22.00 0.42
C LYS A 242 -6.00 -23.08 0.39
N LYS A 243 -5.82 -23.75 -0.77
CA LYS A 243 -4.80 -24.81 -0.94
C LYS A 243 -3.38 -24.36 -0.60
N PHE A 244 -3.06 -23.07 -0.78
CA PHE A 244 -1.74 -22.56 -0.44
C PHE A 244 -1.59 -22.34 1.07
N ILE A 245 -2.66 -21.94 1.74
CA ILE A 245 -2.70 -21.90 3.21
C ILE A 245 -2.55 -23.30 3.78
N ASP A 246 -3.28 -24.30 3.24
CA ASP A 246 -3.14 -25.69 3.68
C ASP A 246 -1.72 -26.23 3.50
N LYS A 247 -1.05 -25.93 2.37
CA LYS A 247 0.33 -26.32 2.12
C LYS A 247 1.29 -25.67 3.12
N MET A 248 1.19 -24.35 3.28
CA MET A 248 2.01 -23.59 4.23
C MET A 248 1.85 -24.15 5.65
N MET A 249 0.62 -24.33 6.10
CA MET A 249 0.34 -24.82 7.45
C MET A 249 0.74 -26.30 7.64
N LYS A 250 0.78 -27.11 6.57
CA LYS A 250 1.35 -28.45 6.61
C LYS A 250 2.86 -28.43 6.85
N GLU A 251 3.59 -27.55 6.18
CA GLU A 251 5.03 -27.34 6.40
C GLU A 251 5.30 -26.85 7.84
N VAL A 252 4.48 -25.91 8.33
CA VAL A 252 4.57 -25.34 9.68
C VAL A 252 4.26 -26.38 10.77
N GLY A 253 3.31 -27.30 10.52
CA GLY A 253 2.76 -28.21 11.53
C GLY A 253 3.77 -29.13 12.23
N GLU A 254 4.93 -29.35 11.64
CA GLU A 254 6.01 -30.18 12.19
C GLU A 254 6.98 -29.42 13.10
N HIS A 255 6.90 -28.07 13.13
CA HIS A 255 7.77 -27.21 13.91
C HIS A 255 7.08 -26.71 15.18
N LYS A 256 7.82 -26.61 16.29
CA LYS A 256 7.30 -26.11 17.57
C LYS A 256 7.22 -24.59 17.62
N LYS A 257 7.96 -23.88 16.75
CA LYS A 257 8.11 -22.43 16.71
C LYS A 257 7.88 -21.92 15.29
N PHE A 258 6.96 -20.96 15.17
CA PHE A 258 6.56 -20.42 13.89
C PHE A 258 6.66 -18.90 13.87
N ILE A 259 7.35 -18.36 12.88
CA ILE A 259 7.36 -16.93 12.56
C ILE A 259 6.60 -16.72 11.26
N LEU A 260 5.43 -16.07 11.35
CA LEU A 260 4.65 -15.64 10.17
C LEU A 260 5.00 -14.21 9.81
N ASP A 261 5.65 -14.02 8.69
CA ASP A 261 6.01 -12.69 8.19
C ASP A 261 4.92 -12.11 7.29
N LEU A 262 4.23 -11.09 7.79
CA LEU A 262 3.22 -10.29 7.08
C LEU A 262 3.74 -8.89 6.71
N ARG A 263 5.03 -8.61 6.86
CA ARG A 263 5.62 -7.34 6.43
C ARG A 263 5.42 -7.16 4.92
N GLY A 264 4.96 -5.98 4.50
CA GLY A 264 4.65 -5.68 3.10
C GLY A 264 3.38 -6.36 2.55
N ASN A 265 2.63 -7.10 3.38
CA ASN A 265 1.39 -7.73 2.97
C ASN A 265 0.22 -6.75 3.08
N GLY A 266 -0.19 -6.17 1.96
CA GLY A 266 -1.30 -5.21 1.88
C GLY A 266 -2.71 -5.81 2.07
N GLY A 267 -2.82 -7.07 2.53
CA GLY A 267 -4.11 -7.74 2.76
C GLY A 267 -4.57 -8.61 1.60
N GLY A 268 -5.87 -8.64 1.36
CA GLY A 268 -6.50 -9.46 0.32
C GLY A 268 -7.86 -10.01 0.74
N TYR A 269 -8.17 -11.25 0.37
CA TYR A 269 -9.49 -11.83 0.61
C TYR A 269 -9.74 -12.12 2.09
N ILE A 270 -10.78 -11.53 2.65
CA ILE A 270 -11.24 -11.74 4.03
C ILE A 270 -11.45 -13.22 4.33
N ARG A 271 -12.05 -13.97 3.40
CA ARG A 271 -12.27 -15.43 3.54
C ARG A 271 -10.98 -16.24 3.75
N ILE A 272 -9.84 -15.76 3.24
CA ILE A 272 -8.54 -16.41 3.39
C ILE A 272 -7.90 -16.03 4.72
N GLN A 273 -8.03 -14.78 5.15
CA GLN A 273 -7.62 -14.34 6.47
C GLN A 273 -8.41 -15.07 7.56
N GLU A 274 -9.74 -15.15 7.42
CA GLU A 274 -10.63 -15.93 8.29
C GLU A 274 -10.19 -17.40 8.35
N TYR A 275 -9.91 -18.01 7.19
CA TYR A 275 -9.47 -19.40 7.09
C TYR A 275 -8.14 -19.64 7.78
N LEU A 276 -7.13 -18.79 7.53
CA LEU A 276 -5.82 -18.88 8.20
C LEU A 276 -5.95 -18.69 9.71
N THR A 277 -6.80 -17.75 10.17
CA THR A 277 -7.04 -17.54 11.60
C THR A 277 -7.50 -18.83 12.30
N GLY A 278 -8.35 -19.61 11.65
CA GLY A 278 -8.86 -20.87 12.19
C GLY A 278 -7.79 -21.93 12.49
N PHE A 279 -6.60 -21.85 11.92
CA PHE A 279 -5.48 -22.75 12.24
C PHE A 279 -4.82 -22.46 13.58
N PHE A 280 -5.15 -21.36 14.24
CA PHE A 280 -4.48 -20.96 15.49
C PHE A 280 -5.37 -21.11 16.74
N PHE A 281 -6.63 -21.54 16.59
CA PHE A 281 -7.57 -21.61 17.69
C PHE A 281 -8.34 -22.94 17.70
N GLU A 282 -8.44 -23.58 18.87
CA GLU A 282 -9.21 -24.81 19.08
C GLU A 282 -10.72 -24.61 19.11
N ARG A 283 -11.17 -23.35 19.06
CA ARG A 283 -12.59 -22.92 19.01
C ARG A 283 -12.82 -21.90 17.91
N ASP A 284 -14.06 -21.71 17.53
CA ASP A 284 -14.46 -20.59 16.68
C ASP A 284 -14.13 -19.26 17.36
N VAL A 285 -13.59 -18.31 16.60
CA VAL A 285 -13.18 -17.00 17.13
C VAL A 285 -13.80 -15.89 16.31
N ARG A 286 -14.53 -15.00 17.00
CA ARG A 286 -15.02 -13.77 16.38
C ARG A 286 -13.83 -12.85 16.11
N ILE A 287 -13.69 -12.40 14.85
CA ILE A 287 -12.62 -11.49 14.41
C ILE A 287 -13.07 -10.04 14.55
N ALA A 288 -14.19 -9.70 13.90
CA ALA A 288 -14.70 -8.35 13.79
C ALA A 288 -16.19 -8.32 13.46
N SER A 289 -16.80 -7.14 13.57
CA SER A 289 -18.10 -6.83 12.97
C SER A 289 -17.91 -5.91 11.78
N PHE A 290 -18.58 -6.20 10.67
CA PHE A 290 -18.68 -5.35 9.49
C PHE A 290 -19.96 -4.54 9.56
N VAL A 291 -19.83 -3.24 9.79
CA VAL A 291 -20.95 -2.30 9.82
C VAL A 291 -21.16 -1.75 8.43
N MET A 292 -22.12 -2.31 7.72
CA MET A 292 -22.51 -1.93 6.36
C MET A 292 -23.64 -0.88 6.39
N ARG A 293 -23.99 -0.35 5.24
CA ARG A 293 -25.04 0.68 5.08
C ARG A 293 -26.38 0.31 5.72
N ASN A 294 -26.80 -0.96 5.67
CA ASN A 294 -28.13 -1.41 6.10
C ASN A 294 -28.09 -2.62 7.06
N GLN A 295 -26.92 -3.16 7.35
CA GLN A 295 -26.78 -4.35 8.20
C GLN A 295 -25.41 -4.39 8.86
N THR A 296 -25.32 -5.19 9.92
CA THR A 296 -24.03 -5.57 10.51
C THR A 296 -23.84 -7.06 10.35
N GLN A 297 -22.65 -7.47 9.95
CA GLN A 297 -22.28 -8.88 9.80
C GLN A 297 -21.08 -9.21 10.69
N GLU A 298 -21.16 -10.33 11.41
CA GLU A 298 -20.04 -10.82 12.20
C GLU A 298 -19.10 -11.65 11.34
N LEU A 299 -17.81 -11.42 11.49
CA LEU A 299 -16.75 -12.25 10.90
C LEU A 299 -16.22 -13.21 11.97
N ILE A 300 -16.37 -14.51 11.73
CA ILE A 300 -16.02 -15.58 12.68
C ILE A 300 -15.11 -16.60 12.00
N ALA A 301 -13.86 -16.69 12.46
CA ALA A 301 -12.96 -17.75 12.04
C ALA A 301 -13.42 -19.09 12.60
N LYS A 302 -13.64 -20.04 11.71
CA LYS A 302 -13.97 -21.43 12.09
C LYS A 302 -12.69 -22.19 12.38
N THR A 303 -12.66 -22.88 13.52
CA THR A 303 -11.53 -23.72 13.90
C THR A 303 -11.21 -24.79 12.86
N GLN A 304 -9.93 -25.04 12.63
CA GLN A 304 -9.49 -26.13 11.76
C GLN A 304 -9.31 -27.48 12.52
N LYS A 305 -9.84 -27.56 13.76
CA LYS A 305 -9.90 -28.76 14.61
C LYS A 305 -8.51 -29.41 14.79
N GLU A 306 -8.33 -30.64 14.31
CA GLU A 306 -7.09 -31.41 14.46
C GLU A 306 -5.89 -30.77 13.77
N LYS A 307 -6.11 -29.83 12.82
CA LYS A 307 -5.06 -29.12 12.11
C LYS A 307 -4.60 -27.84 12.84
N VAL A 308 -5.12 -27.58 14.04
CA VAL A 308 -4.74 -26.40 14.82
C VAL A 308 -3.28 -26.46 15.21
N TYR A 309 -2.52 -25.45 14.81
CA TYR A 309 -1.13 -25.28 15.22
C TYR A 309 -1.04 -24.87 16.69
N LYS A 310 -0.33 -25.66 17.50
CA LYS A 310 -0.24 -25.49 18.97
C LYS A 310 1.08 -24.89 19.42
N GLY A 311 2.07 -24.79 18.52
CA GLY A 311 3.39 -24.26 18.83
C GLY A 311 3.41 -22.76 19.13
N GLU A 312 4.57 -22.23 19.46
CA GLU A 312 4.78 -20.80 19.66
C GLU A 312 4.64 -20.03 18.34
N LEU A 313 3.96 -18.87 18.38
CA LEU A 313 3.72 -18.04 17.21
C LEU A 313 4.25 -16.62 17.41
N ILE A 314 5.01 -16.15 16.44
CA ILE A 314 5.31 -14.71 16.25
C ILE A 314 4.80 -14.27 14.90
N VAL A 315 4.19 -13.08 14.85
CA VAL A 315 3.75 -12.44 13.60
C VAL A 315 4.54 -11.17 13.41
N LEU A 316 5.17 -11.02 12.23
CA LEU A 316 5.90 -9.81 11.86
C LEU A 316 5.00 -8.88 11.06
N ILE A 317 5.00 -7.60 11.42
CA ILE A 317 4.26 -6.55 10.71
C ILE A 317 5.15 -5.33 10.47
N ASP A 318 4.76 -4.53 9.48
CA ASP A 318 5.35 -3.23 9.18
C ASP A 318 4.29 -2.22 8.68
N SER A 319 4.71 -1.01 8.33
CA SER A 319 3.81 0.04 7.85
C SER A 319 3.11 -0.26 6.51
N ASP A 320 3.51 -1.30 5.80
CA ASP A 320 2.86 -1.78 4.57
C ASP A 320 1.92 -2.99 4.84
N SER A 321 1.91 -3.50 6.09
CA SER A 321 0.94 -4.52 6.52
C SER A 321 -0.44 -3.89 6.66
N ALA A 322 -1.41 -4.26 5.80
CA ALA A 322 -2.71 -3.59 5.72
C ALA A 322 -3.90 -4.56 5.71
N SER A 323 -5.07 -4.06 6.07
CA SER A 323 -6.37 -4.72 5.89
C SER A 323 -6.43 -6.12 6.54
N ALA A 324 -6.55 -7.21 5.76
CA ALA A 324 -6.59 -8.59 6.26
C ALA A 324 -5.39 -8.95 7.15
N SER A 325 -4.19 -8.41 6.86
CA SER A 325 -3.00 -8.60 7.70
C SER A 325 -3.17 -7.98 9.07
N GLU A 326 -3.78 -6.80 9.14
CA GLU A 326 -4.04 -6.08 10.39
C GLU A 326 -5.09 -6.80 11.23
N MET A 327 -6.21 -7.22 10.60
CA MET A 327 -7.25 -7.99 11.28
C MET A 327 -6.70 -9.30 11.85
N PHE A 328 -5.89 -10.03 11.08
CA PHE A 328 -5.23 -11.26 11.54
C PHE A 328 -4.34 -10.98 12.75
N SER A 329 -3.40 -10.03 12.62
CA SER A 329 -2.44 -9.70 13.67
C SER A 329 -3.14 -9.24 14.94
N ARG A 330 -4.20 -8.42 14.80
CA ARG A 330 -4.97 -7.94 15.96
C ARG A 330 -5.70 -9.05 16.69
N VAL A 331 -6.28 -10.03 15.98
CA VAL A 331 -6.94 -11.19 16.62
C VAL A 331 -5.92 -12.03 17.38
N ILE A 332 -4.76 -12.32 16.79
CA ILE A 332 -3.66 -13.04 17.46
C ILE A 332 -3.26 -12.32 18.77
N GLN A 333 -3.18 -10.99 18.74
CA GLN A 333 -2.85 -10.14 19.88
C GLN A 333 -3.93 -10.17 20.97
N ILE A 334 -5.20 -9.94 20.61
CA ILE A 334 -6.33 -9.91 21.54
C ILE A 334 -6.50 -11.26 22.25
N GLU A 335 -6.38 -12.36 21.52
CA GLU A 335 -6.49 -13.72 22.04
C GLU A 335 -5.22 -14.20 22.75
N LYS A 336 -4.16 -13.40 22.77
CA LYS A 336 -2.84 -13.74 23.33
C LYS A 336 -2.28 -15.06 22.78
N ARG A 337 -2.60 -15.35 21.49
CA ARG A 337 -2.18 -16.58 20.82
C ARG A 337 -0.72 -16.54 20.35
N GLY A 338 -0.20 -15.38 20.11
CA GLY A 338 1.17 -15.13 19.68
C GLY A 338 1.60 -13.71 19.99
N LYS A 339 2.85 -13.38 19.67
CA LYS A 339 3.45 -12.06 19.85
C LYS A 339 3.48 -11.35 18.49
N ILE A 340 3.20 -10.05 18.49
CA ILE A 340 3.30 -9.20 17.31
C ILE A 340 4.59 -8.39 17.42
N VAL A 341 5.45 -8.49 16.41
CA VAL A 341 6.78 -7.86 16.36
C VAL A 341 6.91 -7.03 15.10
N GLY A 342 7.55 -5.88 15.20
CA GLY A 342 7.82 -5.04 14.04
C GLY A 342 7.50 -3.59 14.24
N ASP A 343 6.95 -2.95 13.21
CA ASP A 343 6.50 -1.55 13.26
C ASP A 343 4.95 -1.48 13.22
N VAL A 344 4.39 -0.33 13.57
CA VAL A 344 2.95 -0.07 13.48
C VAL A 344 2.46 -0.31 12.05
N SER A 345 1.38 -1.04 11.89
CA SER A 345 0.81 -1.38 10.59
C SER A 345 0.18 -0.16 9.88
N ALA A 346 -0.32 -0.35 8.68
CA ALA A 346 -0.79 0.73 7.80
C ALA A 346 -1.97 1.54 8.37
N GLY A 347 -2.81 0.96 9.20
CA GLY A 347 -4.06 1.59 9.64
C GLY A 347 -5.08 1.71 8.50
N ALA A 348 -5.14 0.71 7.63
CA ALA A 348 -6.02 0.68 6.47
C ALA A 348 -6.98 -0.51 6.57
N VAL A 349 -7.99 -0.39 7.43
CA VAL A 349 -8.87 -1.50 7.80
C VAL A 349 -10.34 -1.15 7.57
N MET A 350 -10.70 -1.05 6.30
CA MET A 350 -12.08 -0.94 5.85
C MET A 350 -12.38 -2.06 4.86
N THR A 351 -13.65 -2.38 4.63
CA THR A 351 -14.04 -3.27 3.54
C THR A 351 -14.49 -2.44 2.34
N SER A 352 -13.98 -2.75 1.17
CA SER A 352 -14.27 -1.99 -0.05
C SER A 352 -14.60 -2.89 -1.23
N ASN A 353 -15.27 -2.31 -2.21
CA ASN A 353 -15.47 -2.89 -3.53
C ASN A 353 -14.75 -2.07 -4.60
N PHE A 354 -14.03 -2.76 -5.47
CA PHE A 354 -13.46 -2.16 -6.67
C PHE A 354 -14.51 -2.19 -7.79
N ILE A 355 -14.92 -1.01 -8.26
CA ILE A 355 -15.99 -0.82 -9.22
C ILE A 355 -15.38 -0.23 -10.47
N THR A 356 -15.33 -1.02 -11.56
CA THR A 356 -14.95 -0.51 -12.88
C THR A 356 -16.11 0.24 -13.48
N MET A 357 -15.83 1.42 -14.01
CA MET A 357 -16.78 2.34 -14.61
C MET A 357 -16.33 2.67 -16.03
N ALA A 358 -17.27 2.91 -16.91
CA ALA A 358 -17.00 3.26 -18.31
C ALA A 358 -17.66 4.60 -18.62
N ASN A 359 -16.88 5.57 -19.06
CA ASN A 359 -17.44 6.81 -19.57
C ASN A 359 -17.87 6.59 -21.02
N GLU A 360 -19.12 6.15 -21.22
CA GLU A 360 -19.73 5.91 -22.54
C GLU A 360 -20.33 7.17 -23.15
N ARG A 361 -20.49 8.24 -22.37
CA ARG A 361 -20.99 9.53 -22.87
C ARG A 361 -19.90 10.27 -23.62
N GLY A 362 -19.46 9.64 -24.71
CA GLY A 362 -18.57 10.25 -25.67
C GLY A 362 -19.27 11.38 -26.46
N VAL A 363 -18.49 12.24 -27.04
CA VAL A 363 -19.00 13.15 -28.11
C VAL A 363 -19.64 12.28 -29.19
N PRO A 364 -20.82 12.65 -29.72
CA PRO A 364 -21.43 11.94 -30.86
C PRO A 364 -20.38 11.70 -31.96
N GLY A 365 -20.14 10.44 -32.32
CA GLY A 365 -19.13 10.03 -33.31
C GLY A 365 -17.76 9.63 -32.74
N SER A 366 -17.56 9.60 -31.41
CA SER A 366 -16.34 9.08 -30.77
C SER A 366 -16.60 7.71 -30.14
N GLU A 367 -16.02 6.65 -30.70
CA GLU A 367 -16.09 5.28 -30.15
C GLU A 367 -15.13 5.05 -28.97
N THR A 368 -14.51 6.09 -28.41
CA THR A 368 -13.51 5.94 -27.37
C THR A 368 -14.14 5.78 -25.98
N ILE A 369 -14.20 4.57 -25.48
CA ILE A 369 -14.60 4.28 -24.10
C ILE A 369 -13.39 4.52 -23.17
N SER A 370 -13.55 5.42 -22.20
CA SER A 370 -12.53 5.63 -21.16
C SER A 370 -12.90 4.84 -19.92
N LEU A 371 -12.18 3.77 -19.64
CA LEU A 371 -12.34 2.98 -18.40
C LEU A 371 -11.63 3.67 -17.25
N TYR A 372 -12.33 3.80 -16.13
CA TYR A 372 -11.79 4.26 -14.85
C TYR A 372 -12.39 3.42 -13.73
N ALA A 373 -11.95 3.61 -12.50
CA ALA A 373 -12.51 2.83 -11.40
C ALA A 373 -12.63 3.65 -10.11
N LEU A 374 -13.53 3.18 -9.27
CA LEU A 374 -13.72 3.63 -7.90
C LEU A 374 -13.49 2.44 -6.98
N ASN A 375 -12.53 2.54 -6.06
CA ASN A 375 -12.55 1.70 -4.87
C ASN A 375 -13.43 2.41 -3.85
N LEU A 376 -14.48 1.78 -3.39
CA LEU A 376 -15.47 2.39 -2.52
C LEU A 376 -15.62 1.59 -1.24
N THR A 377 -15.48 2.25 -0.10
CA THR A 377 -15.73 1.66 1.22
C THR A 377 -17.20 1.30 1.38
N ILE A 378 -17.46 0.03 1.68
CA ILE A 378 -18.81 -0.54 1.85
C ILE A 378 -19.10 -1.02 3.27
N ALA A 379 -18.07 -1.14 4.12
CA ALA A 379 -18.23 -1.44 5.54
C ALA A 379 -17.10 -0.85 6.39
N ASP A 380 -17.48 -0.38 7.58
CA ASP A 380 -16.58 -0.10 8.68
C ASP A 380 -16.25 -1.40 9.42
N VAL A 381 -15.03 -1.55 9.90
CA VAL A 381 -14.56 -2.76 10.58
C VAL A 381 -14.35 -2.45 12.07
N ILE A 382 -15.13 -3.06 12.92
CA ILE A 382 -14.99 -2.97 14.37
C ILE A 382 -14.44 -4.30 14.88
N MET A 383 -13.21 -4.28 15.38
CA MET A 383 -12.54 -5.47 15.90
C MET A 383 -13.28 -6.04 17.12
N ARG A 384 -12.99 -7.28 17.47
CA ARG A 384 -13.63 -7.98 18.60
C ARG A 384 -13.57 -7.21 19.94
N ASP A 385 -12.51 -6.44 20.16
CA ASP A 385 -12.32 -5.60 21.35
C ASP A 385 -13.00 -4.21 21.24
N ASN A 386 -13.91 -4.06 20.28
CA ASN A 386 -14.64 -2.82 19.97
C ASN A 386 -13.75 -1.66 19.48
N ARG A 387 -12.52 -1.94 19.06
CA ARG A 387 -11.63 -0.93 18.49
C ARG A 387 -11.70 -0.92 16.96
N ARG A 388 -11.47 0.25 16.38
CA ARG A 388 -11.20 0.45 14.97
C ARG A 388 -9.69 0.55 14.76
N LEU A 389 -9.21 -0.10 13.70
CA LEU A 389 -7.81 0.00 13.29
C LEU A 389 -7.61 1.04 12.18
N GLU A 390 -8.69 1.50 11.58
CA GLU A 390 -8.66 2.53 10.53
C GLU A 390 -7.98 3.81 11.03
N ASN A 391 -6.95 4.27 10.31
CA ASN A 391 -6.05 5.38 10.66
C ASN A 391 -5.25 5.20 11.98
N VAL A 392 -5.26 3.99 12.56
CA VAL A 392 -4.55 3.68 13.82
C VAL A 392 -3.50 2.59 13.61
N GLY A 393 -3.88 1.51 12.94
CA GLY A 393 -3.07 0.31 12.76
C GLY A 393 -2.99 -0.59 13.99
N VAL A 394 -2.27 -1.68 13.82
CA VAL A 394 -1.89 -2.60 14.90
C VAL A 394 -0.57 -2.11 15.48
N ILE A 395 -0.57 -1.77 16.77
CA ILE A 395 0.66 -1.45 17.50
C ILE A 395 1.27 -2.79 17.92
N PRO A 396 2.52 -3.09 17.52
CA PRO A 396 3.16 -4.35 17.87
C PRO A 396 3.41 -4.45 19.37
N ASP A 397 3.44 -5.68 19.90
CA ASP A 397 3.81 -5.95 21.31
C ASP A 397 5.30 -5.65 21.54
N TYR A 398 6.11 -5.85 20.51
CA TYR A 398 7.56 -5.59 20.51
C TYR A 398 7.89 -4.69 19.30
N PRO A 399 8.01 -3.38 19.50
CA PRO A 399 8.36 -2.45 18.42
C PRO A 399 9.85 -2.58 18.06
N VAL A 400 10.12 -3.15 16.90
CA VAL A 400 11.45 -3.33 16.33
C VAL A 400 11.39 -3.03 14.84
N GLY A 401 12.24 -2.13 14.36
CA GLY A 401 12.36 -1.79 12.95
C GLY A 401 13.81 -1.85 12.46
N PRO A 402 14.04 -1.95 11.16
CA PRO A 402 15.37 -1.83 10.60
C PRO A 402 15.91 -0.42 10.79
N THR A 403 17.20 -0.31 11.08
CA THR A 403 17.94 0.96 11.08
C THR A 403 18.36 1.33 9.65
N ALA A 404 18.79 2.57 9.43
CA ALA A 404 19.41 2.99 8.17
C ALA A 404 20.55 2.07 7.73
N GLN A 405 21.41 1.68 8.68
CA GLN A 405 22.53 0.77 8.43
C GLN A 405 22.06 -0.64 8.07
N ALA A 406 21.02 -1.15 8.74
CA ALA A 406 20.46 -2.47 8.44
C ALA A 406 19.85 -2.52 7.03
N LEU A 407 19.14 -1.45 6.61
CA LEU A 407 18.62 -1.32 5.26
C LEU A 407 19.75 -1.30 4.21
N PHE A 408 20.79 -0.52 4.47
CA PHE A 408 21.95 -0.45 3.57
C PHE A 408 22.71 -1.77 3.47
N ALA A 409 22.93 -2.43 4.62
CA ALA A 409 23.64 -3.70 4.70
C ALA A 409 22.77 -4.93 4.33
N LYS A 410 21.48 -4.73 4.07
CA LYS A 410 20.51 -5.81 3.79
C LYS A 410 20.44 -6.86 4.92
N THR A 411 20.56 -6.43 6.17
CA THR A 411 20.38 -7.28 7.37
C THR A 411 18.95 -7.19 7.89
N ASP A 412 18.49 -8.19 8.66
CA ASP A 412 17.13 -8.23 9.20
C ASP A 412 17.10 -8.30 10.72
N PRO A 413 17.13 -7.15 11.42
CA PRO A 413 17.07 -7.14 12.87
C PRO A 413 15.70 -7.56 13.42
N VAL A 414 14.62 -7.41 12.64
CA VAL A 414 13.25 -7.79 13.08
C VAL A 414 13.13 -9.31 13.17
N LEU A 415 13.59 -10.03 12.15
CA LEU A 415 13.60 -11.49 12.14
C LEU A 415 14.55 -12.05 13.19
N ALA A 416 15.76 -11.48 13.33
CA ALA A 416 16.74 -11.89 14.32
C ALA A 416 16.19 -11.75 15.76
N TYR A 417 15.60 -10.60 16.09
CA TYR A 417 14.95 -10.36 17.38
C TYR A 417 13.78 -11.32 17.63
N SER A 418 13.00 -11.62 16.59
CA SER A 418 11.88 -12.57 16.70
C SER A 418 12.35 -14.00 16.97
N ALA A 419 13.47 -14.40 16.37
CA ALA A 419 14.12 -15.67 16.67
C ALA A 419 14.60 -15.72 18.14
N GLU A 420 15.21 -14.64 18.63
CA GLU A 420 15.65 -14.50 20.03
C GLU A 420 14.48 -14.64 21.01
N LEU A 421 13.33 -14.02 20.73
CA LEU A 421 12.10 -14.16 21.54
C LEU A 421 11.57 -15.59 21.62
N LEU A 422 11.96 -16.45 20.67
CA LEU A 422 11.70 -17.89 20.65
C LEU A 422 12.87 -18.72 21.24
N GLY A 423 13.91 -18.06 21.77
CA GLY A 423 15.08 -18.73 22.30
C GLY A 423 16.00 -19.35 21.23
N ILE A 424 15.99 -18.76 20.02
CA ILE A 424 16.80 -19.22 18.88
C ILE A 424 17.90 -18.18 18.60
N LYS A 425 19.13 -18.63 18.46
CA LYS A 425 20.22 -17.74 18.01
C LYS A 425 20.19 -17.60 16.50
N LEU A 426 19.94 -16.37 16.03
CA LEU A 426 19.99 -15.99 14.63
C LEU A 426 20.62 -14.59 14.55
N THR A 427 21.76 -14.45 13.86
CA THR A 427 22.39 -13.13 13.69
C THR A 427 21.58 -12.27 12.74
N VAL A 428 21.75 -10.95 12.78
CA VAL A 428 21.05 -10.04 11.86
C VAL A 428 21.51 -10.25 10.41
N GLU A 429 22.76 -10.67 10.20
CA GLU A 429 23.34 -11.02 8.91
C GLU A 429 22.72 -12.32 8.37
N ASP A 430 22.60 -13.35 9.21
CA ASP A 430 21.97 -14.62 8.80
C ASP A 430 20.47 -14.43 8.59
N ALA A 431 19.80 -13.62 9.40
CA ALA A 431 18.41 -13.23 9.19
C ALA A 431 18.23 -12.50 7.86
N GLY A 432 19.17 -11.63 7.48
CA GLY A 432 19.18 -10.94 6.18
C GLY A 432 19.29 -11.90 4.98
N LYS A 433 19.88 -13.09 5.15
CA LYS A 433 19.95 -14.14 4.12
C LYS A 433 18.58 -14.81 3.85
N PHE A 434 17.58 -14.55 4.69
CA PHE A 434 16.18 -14.86 4.42
C PHE A 434 15.59 -13.79 3.50
N TYR A 435 16.33 -13.41 2.45
CA TYR A 435 16.00 -12.29 1.55
C TYR A 435 14.59 -12.35 0.96
N PHE A 436 13.96 -13.54 0.94
CA PHE A 436 12.58 -13.70 0.52
C PHE A 436 11.57 -13.18 1.57
N LEU A 437 12.00 -12.95 2.82
CA LEU A 437 11.22 -12.31 3.87
C LEU A 437 11.29 -10.77 3.78
N THR A 438 12.26 -10.24 3.03
CA THR A 438 12.38 -8.81 2.71
C THR A 438 11.97 -8.54 1.25
N LYS A 439 11.67 -7.30 0.88
CA LYS A 439 11.43 -6.96 -0.54
C LYS A 439 12.69 -7.31 -1.34
N LYS A 440 12.52 -8.17 -2.38
CA LYS A 440 13.62 -8.56 -3.26
C LYS A 440 14.19 -7.34 -3.98
N PRO A 441 15.52 -7.13 -4.03
CA PRO A 441 16.13 -6.35 -5.09
C PRO A 441 15.90 -7.06 -6.43
N GLU A 442 15.76 -6.31 -7.52
CA GLU A 442 15.44 -6.83 -8.88
C GLU A 442 16.56 -7.73 -9.52
N GLU A 443 17.50 -8.25 -8.76
CA GLU A 443 18.67 -9.02 -9.24
C GLU A 443 18.38 -10.45 -9.73
N ALA A 444 17.13 -10.90 -9.75
CA ALA A 444 16.80 -12.26 -10.22
C ALA A 444 16.40 -12.35 -11.71
N ASP A 445 16.71 -11.35 -12.51
CA ASP A 445 16.31 -11.33 -13.93
C ASP A 445 17.42 -11.77 -14.92
N GLU A 446 18.61 -12.23 -14.47
CA GLU A 446 19.72 -12.58 -15.38
C GLU A 446 19.92 -14.08 -15.64
N GLU A 447 19.14 -14.99 -15.06
CA GLU A 447 19.24 -16.43 -15.40
C GLU A 447 17.92 -17.01 -15.91
N VAL A 448 17.50 -16.61 -17.09
CA VAL A 448 16.79 -17.50 -18.02
C VAL A 448 17.43 -17.33 -19.37
N SER A 449 18.58 -17.95 -19.54
CA SER A 449 19.12 -18.28 -20.85
C SER A 449 18.14 -19.23 -21.55
N VAL A 450 17.79 -18.83 -22.73
CA VAL A 450 17.08 -19.60 -23.73
C VAL A 450 17.83 -20.94 -23.94
N GLU A 451 17.26 -22.04 -23.46
CA GLU A 451 17.54 -23.34 -24.06
C GLU A 451 16.39 -23.62 -25.02
N GLY A 452 16.83 -23.74 -26.28
CA GLY A 452 15.99 -23.84 -27.44
C GLY A 452 15.26 -25.18 -27.51
N ASP A 453 14.13 -25.10 -28.16
CA ASP A 453 13.38 -26.22 -28.71
C ASP A 453 14.27 -27.06 -29.67
N ASN A 454 14.21 -28.35 -29.46
CA ASN A 454 14.24 -29.34 -30.51
C ASN A 454 13.12 -30.35 -30.32
#